data_894c77a7c1765128e0d03760e85aa105
#
_entry.id   894c77a7c1765128e0d03760e85aa105
#
_cell.length_a   1.000
_cell.length_b   1.000
_cell.length_c   1.000
_cell.angle_alpha   90.00
_cell.angle_beta   90.00
_cell.angle_gamma   90.00
#
_symmetry.space_group_name_H-M   'P 1'
#
loop_
_entity.id
_entity.type
_entity.pdbx_description
1 polymer ?
#
loop_
_entity_poly.entity_id
_entity_poly.type
_entity_poly.pdbx_seq_one_letter_code
_entity_poly.pdbx_strand_id
1 'polypeptide(L)'
;VLGPIIGGFFAGADSILGITGWRWVFLVNVPVGLVALFIVARTLHVSHFARPSAIDWWGAFTLVVGVVPLLLVAEQGREWGWTSPNSLTAYAIGVAGLIAFIWVETRMGNAALIPMRIFKDRTIAIALGGGVVVGSGMFGGMLVIPLYLQIVHGATPMDSGFQMLPMVLGMMIASVVSGQLMTKTGKVRIFPIVGVLLMVIALLMLSRISADSDIRGVMALMFLFGLGLGNTMQPLTLAVQAVVDPRDMGMATSAATFFRQMGGTLGVAVFLSVLFNSVSDNIKNAFVAAAKDSSFVAALSDPAVLANPTNKAFVTALSTQDTSAFGNVLADSSVINALDPRLAHPFKVGFATSMDLVFLLGAIVCAAGLFILLFMPEVHLSSRSAQQRAADDAAARAAGVAGPTTGAQRTVTHDLVDAVTAEAGGHSLDELPDASEAYQTRPRS
;
A
#
# COMPACT_ATOMS: atom_id res chain seq x y z
N VAL A 1 -7.72 9.39 -7.34
CA VAL A 1 -8.30 9.07 -8.67
C VAL A 1 -7.51 9.72 -9.79
N LEU A 2 -7.13 10.99 -9.67
CA LEU A 2 -6.44 11.73 -10.72
C LEU A 2 -4.93 11.42 -10.82
N GLY A 3 -4.34 10.76 -9.81
CA GLY A 3 -2.89 10.51 -9.74
C GLY A 3 -2.29 9.88 -11.00
N PRO A 4 -2.77 8.72 -11.46
CA PRO A 4 -2.22 8.07 -12.65
C PRO A 4 -2.34 8.92 -13.93
N ILE A 5 -3.45 9.65 -14.10
CA ILE A 5 -3.67 10.53 -15.26
C ILE A 5 -2.72 11.73 -15.22
N ILE A 6 -2.67 12.42 -14.09
CA ILE A 6 -1.79 13.59 -13.90
C ILE A 6 -0.33 13.16 -14.02
N GLY A 7 0.04 12.03 -13.41
CA GLY A 7 1.38 11.46 -13.50
C GLY A 7 1.74 11.09 -14.94
N GLY A 8 0.83 10.41 -15.66
CA GLY A 8 1.00 10.04 -17.06
C GLY A 8 1.11 11.24 -17.99
N PHE A 9 0.29 12.26 -17.78
CA PHE A 9 0.34 13.52 -18.55
C PHE A 9 1.71 14.21 -18.41
N PHE A 10 2.17 14.40 -17.17
CA PHE A 10 3.46 15.04 -16.93
C PHE A 10 4.65 14.17 -17.36
N ALA A 11 4.59 12.86 -17.16
CA ALA A 11 5.64 11.95 -17.55
C ALA A 11 5.77 11.84 -19.09
N GLY A 12 4.66 11.98 -19.82
CA GLY A 12 4.63 11.95 -21.29
C GLY A 12 4.99 13.27 -21.95
N ALA A 13 5.14 14.38 -21.21
CA ALA A 13 5.51 15.68 -21.76
C ALA A 13 7.03 15.86 -21.78
N ASP A 14 7.62 16.28 -22.90
CA ASP A 14 9.06 16.54 -23.00
C ASP A 14 9.49 17.67 -22.06
N SER A 15 8.79 18.80 -22.12
CA SER A 15 9.01 19.93 -21.22
C SER A 15 7.75 20.79 -21.07
N ILE A 16 7.55 21.34 -19.86
CA ILE A 16 6.47 22.30 -19.54
C ILE A 16 7.14 23.48 -18.83
N LEU A 17 6.92 24.69 -19.32
CA LEU A 17 7.55 25.93 -18.79
C LEU A 17 9.08 25.82 -18.65
N GLY A 18 9.75 25.15 -19.58
CA GLY A 18 11.22 24.98 -19.58
C GLY A 18 11.75 23.93 -18.59
N ILE A 19 10.86 23.20 -17.89
CA ILE A 19 11.20 22.12 -16.95
C ILE A 19 10.77 20.79 -17.57
N THR A 20 11.64 19.78 -17.55
CA THR A 20 11.33 18.42 -18.02
C THR A 20 10.04 17.89 -17.38
N GLY A 21 9.16 17.30 -18.17
CA GLY A 21 7.80 16.95 -17.77
C GLY A 21 7.73 16.05 -16.53
N TRP A 22 8.60 15.03 -16.41
CA TRP A 22 8.61 14.14 -15.25
C TRP A 22 8.84 14.87 -13.90
N ARG A 23 9.54 16.02 -13.92
CA ARG A 23 9.74 16.81 -12.69
C ARG A 23 8.46 17.45 -12.19
N TRP A 24 7.51 17.70 -13.09
CA TRP A 24 6.20 18.22 -12.73
C TRP A 24 5.35 17.25 -11.91
N VAL A 25 5.61 15.93 -12.02
CA VAL A 25 4.96 14.93 -11.17
C VAL A 25 5.18 15.23 -9.68
N PHE A 26 6.34 15.78 -9.33
CA PHE A 26 6.66 16.22 -7.96
C PHE A 26 6.25 17.66 -7.70
N LEU A 27 6.53 18.56 -8.63
CA LEU A 27 6.29 20.00 -8.46
C LEU A 27 4.80 20.33 -8.32
N VAL A 28 3.89 19.60 -8.93
CA VAL A 28 2.44 19.79 -8.80
C VAL A 28 1.95 19.66 -7.36
N ASN A 29 2.66 18.88 -6.53
CA ASN A 29 2.30 18.73 -5.12
C ASN A 29 2.56 20.01 -4.30
N VAL A 30 3.46 20.89 -4.74
CA VAL A 30 3.77 22.15 -4.04
C VAL A 30 2.55 23.09 -4.01
N PRO A 31 1.96 23.50 -5.15
CA PRO A 31 0.78 24.35 -5.12
C PRO A 31 -0.43 23.67 -4.45
N VAL A 32 -0.63 22.37 -4.67
CA VAL A 32 -1.71 21.63 -4.02
C VAL A 32 -1.51 21.61 -2.50
N GLY A 33 -0.28 21.37 -2.02
CA GLY A 33 0.05 21.40 -0.60
C GLY A 33 -0.13 22.79 0.03
N LEU A 34 0.26 23.86 -0.68
CA LEU A 34 0.07 25.23 -0.21
C LEU A 34 -1.42 25.59 -0.10
N VAL A 35 -2.24 25.20 -1.09
CA VAL A 35 -3.69 25.41 -1.04
C VAL A 35 -4.32 24.62 0.11
N ALA A 36 -3.94 23.35 0.28
CA ALA A 36 -4.42 22.53 1.39
C ALA A 36 -4.04 23.14 2.74
N LEU A 37 -2.78 23.59 2.90
CA LEU A 37 -2.29 24.25 4.11
C LEU A 37 -3.09 25.53 4.40
N PHE A 38 -3.33 26.35 3.38
CA PHE A 38 -4.13 27.58 3.52
C PHE A 38 -5.56 27.26 3.99
N ILE A 39 -6.21 26.27 3.37
CA ILE A 39 -7.57 25.84 3.76
C ILE A 39 -7.58 25.37 5.21
N VAL A 40 -6.68 24.45 5.57
CA VAL A 40 -6.57 23.90 6.93
C VAL A 40 -6.31 25.00 7.95
N ALA A 41 -5.39 25.92 7.68
CA ALA A 41 -5.08 27.05 8.56
C ALA A 41 -6.27 27.98 8.79
N ARG A 42 -7.16 28.11 7.79
CA ARG A 42 -8.36 28.96 7.88
C ARG A 42 -9.56 28.28 8.51
N THR A 43 -9.71 26.96 8.31
CA THR A 43 -10.93 26.25 8.69
C THR A 43 -10.78 25.40 9.94
N LEU A 44 -9.57 24.92 10.24
CA LEU A 44 -9.36 24.01 11.35
C LEU A 44 -9.13 24.77 12.67
N HIS A 45 -10.21 25.00 13.42
CA HIS A 45 -10.17 25.55 14.77
C HIS A 45 -10.40 24.42 15.77
N VAL A 46 -9.32 23.72 16.13
CA VAL A 46 -9.37 22.65 17.15
C VAL A 46 -8.88 23.22 18.47
N SER A 47 -9.68 23.08 19.53
CA SER A 47 -9.24 23.38 20.90
C SER A 47 -8.05 22.50 21.24
N HIS A 48 -6.88 23.11 21.33
CA HIS A 48 -5.62 22.38 21.54
C HIS A 48 -5.41 22.18 23.04
N PHE A 49 -5.70 21.00 23.55
CA PHE A 49 -5.20 20.59 24.85
C PHE A 49 -3.75 20.11 24.65
N ALA A 50 -2.83 21.07 24.71
CA ALA A 50 -1.40 20.76 24.67
C ALA A 50 -1.04 19.84 25.85
N ARG A 51 -0.74 18.59 25.55
CA ARG A 51 -0.14 17.68 26.53
C ARG A 51 1.36 17.66 26.26
N PRO A 52 2.22 17.92 27.25
CA PRO A 52 3.65 17.73 27.10
C PRO A 52 3.92 16.23 26.90
N SER A 53 4.13 15.82 25.65
CA SER A 53 4.62 14.49 25.29
C SER A 53 6.08 14.62 24.90
N ALA A 54 6.96 13.85 25.56
CA ALA A 54 8.34 13.75 25.13
C ALA A 54 8.38 13.09 23.74
N ILE A 55 9.11 13.70 22.82
CA ILE A 55 9.33 13.10 21.48
C ILE A 55 10.43 12.06 21.64
N ASP A 56 10.18 10.85 21.18
CA ASP A 56 11.15 9.75 21.18
C ASP A 56 12.15 9.91 20.02
N TRP A 57 13.12 10.81 20.18
CA TRP A 57 14.18 11.02 19.21
C TRP A 57 15.10 9.79 19.05
N TRP A 58 15.32 9.05 20.13
CA TRP A 58 16.16 7.86 20.11
C TRP A 58 15.49 6.70 19.41
N GLY A 59 14.18 6.49 19.63
CA GLY A 59 13.38 5.52 18.89
C GLY A 59 13.36 5.84 17.39
N ALA A 60 13.11 7.12 17.03
CA ALA A 60 13.12 7.54 15.63
C ALA A 60 14.51 7.34 14.98
N PHE A 61 15.60 7.71 15.65
CA PHE A 61 16.95 7.54 15.14
C PHE A 61 17.32 6.06 14.94
N THR A 62 17.07 5.24 15.95
CA THR A 62 17.40 3.80 15.88
C THR A 62 16.52 3.08 14.87
N LEU A 63 15.26 3.49 14.68
CA LEU A 63 14.39 2.97 13.63
C LEU A 63 14.95 3.29 12.24
N VAL A 64 15.39 4.52 11.99
CA VAL A 64 16.00 4.93 10.72
C VAL A 64 17.28 4.13 10.45
N VAL A 65 18.17 4.02 11.45
CA VAL A 65 19.41 3.24 11.35
C VAL A 65 19.12 1.75 11.12
N GLY A 66 18.02 1.24 11.68
CA GLY A 66 17.60 -0.14 11.48
C GLY A 66 17.02 -0.40 10.09
N VAL A 67 16.14 0.47 9.64
CA VAL A 67 15.32 0.24 8.45
C VAL A 67 16.03 0.65 7.16
N VAL A 68 16.66 1.84 7.14
CA VAL A 68 17.23 2.40 5.90
C VAL A 68 18.32 1.50 5.29
N PRO A 69 19.30 0.96 6.03
CA PRO A 69 20.29 0.07 5.44
C PRO A 69 19.69 -1.22 4.87
N LEU A 70 18.67 -1.78 5.52
CA LEU A 70 17.98 -2.98 5.01
C LEU A 70 17.21 -2.69 3.72
N LEU A 71 16.57 -1.53 3.62
CA LEU A 71 15.89 -1.10 2.40
C LEU A 71 16.89 -0.81 1.28
N LEU A 72 18.03 -0.18 1.60
CA LEU A 72 19.09 0.06 0.61
C LEU A 72 19.61 -1.26 0.02
N VAL A 73 19.82 -2.28 0.85
CA VAL A 73 20.23 -3.59 0.31
C VAL A 73 19.11 -4.24 -0.47
N ALA A 74 17.86 -4.11 -0.05
CA ALA A 74 16.74 -4.64 -0.81
C ALA A 74 16.66 -4.00 -2.21
N GLU A 75 16.97 -2.71 -2.35
CA GLU A 75 16.96 -1.97 -3.62
C GLU A 75 18.25 -2.16 -4.42
N GLN A 76 19.41 -2.02 -3.80
CA GLN A 76 20.73 -2.00 -4.45
C GLN A 76 21.42 -3.37 -4.46
N GLY A 77 20.89 -4.37 -3.78
CA GLY A 77 21.54 -5.67 -3.58
C GLY A 77 21.84 -6.41 -4.88
N ARG A 78 21.08 -6.13 -5.95
CA ARG A 78 21.36 -6.63 -7.28
C ARG A 78 22.65 -6.03 -7.88
N GLU A 79 22.88 -4.73 -7.68
CA GLU A 79 24.06 -4.03 -8.21
C GLU A 79 25.29 -4.24 -7.32
N TRP A 80 25.12 -4.18 -6.02
CA TRP A 80 26.19 -4.39 -5.06
C TRP A 80 26.61 -5.85 -4.94
N GLY A 81 25.70 -6.78 -5.25
CA GLY A 81 25.79 -8.20 -4.89
C GLY A 81 25.24 -8.45 -3.48
N TRP A 82 24.31 -9.39 -3.37
CA TRP A 82 23.61 -9.72 -2.12
C TRP A 82 24.54 -10.14 -0.96
N THR A 83 25.72 -10.69 -1.28
CA THR A 83 26.73 -11.17 -0.34
C THR A 83 27.99 -10.29 -0.32
N SER A 84 27.98 -9.16 -0.98
CA SER A 84 29.11 -8.23 -1.00
C SER A 84 29.39 -7.64 0.39
N PRO A 85 30.63 -7.15 0.66
CA PRO A 85 30.95 -6.49 1.91
C PRO A 85 30.03 -5.30 2.23
N ASN A 86 29.59 -4.55 1.21
CA ASN A 86 28.65 -3.44 1.38
C ASN A 86 27.27 -3.92 1.85
N SER A 87 26.75 -4.99 1.23
CA SER A 87 25.47 -5.59 1.63
C SER A 87 25.54 -6.18 3.02
N LEU A 88 26.61 -6.91 3.34
CA LEU A 88 26.81 -7.50 4.67
C LEU A 88 26.95 -6.45 5.76
N THR A 89 27.66 -5.35 5.51
CA THR A 89 27.75 -4.23 6.47
C THR A 89 26.40 -3.56 6.67
N ALA A 90 25.64 -3.35 5.61
CA ALA A 90 24.29 -2.77 5.69
C ALA A 90 23.32 -3.70 6.45
N TYR A 91 23.38 -5.02 6.24
CA TYR A 91 22.61 -5.98 7.06
C TYR A 91 23.00 -5.90 8.53
N ALA A 92 24.30 -5.86 8.84
CA ALA A 92 24.77 -5.79 10.22
C ALA A 92 24.30 -4.50 10.91
N ILE A 93 24.42 -3.34 10.24
CA ILE A 93 23.96 -2.05 10.76
C ILE A 93 22.44 -2.07 10.93
N GLY A 94 21.70 -2.56 9.94
CA GLY A 94 20.25 -2.62 9.98
C GLY A 94 19.73 -3.51 11.11
N VAL A 95 20.27 -4.72 11.27
CA VAL A 95 19.90 -5.64 12.36
C VAL A 95 20.26 -5.04 13.72
N ALA A 96 21.47 -4.47 13.88
CA ALA A 96 21.88 -3.81 15.11
C ALA A 96 20.96 -2.62 15.44
N GLY A 97 20.58 -1.82 14.43
CA GLY A 97 19.65 -0.71 14.57
C GLY A 97 18.27 -1.14 15.02
N LEU A 98 17.71 -2.24 14.45
CA LEU A 98 16.42 -2.80 14.88
C LEU A 98 16.48 -3.35 16.32
N ILE A 99 17.57 -4.02 16.71
CA ILE A 99 17.75 -4.47 18.09
C ILE A 99 17.80 -3.27 19.04
N ALA A 100 18.57 -2.22 18.69
CA ALA A 100 18.64 -1.00 19.45
C ALA A 100 17.27 -0.31 19.54
N PHE A 101 16.50 -0.28 18.44
CA PHE A 101 15.13 0.24 18.41
C PHE A 101 14.24 -0.49 19.41
N ILE A 102 14.18 -1.82 19.37
CA ILE A 102 13.37 -2.61 20.32
C ILE A 102 13.83 -2.34 21.76
N TRP A 103 15.11 -2.20 22.00
CA TRP A 103 15.65 -1.91 23.33
C TRP A 103 15.24 -0.50 23.81
N VAL A 104 15.33 0.53 22.97
CA VAL A 104 14.89 1.90 23.28
C VAL A 104 13.38 1.92 23.56
N GLU A 105 12.56 1.34 22.67
CA GLU A 105 11.10 1.27 22.81
C GLU A 105 10.67 0.61 24.13
N THR A 106 11.35 -0.47 24.53
CA THR A 106 11.08 -1.13 25.80
C THR A 106 11.44 -0.28 27.01
N ARG A 107 12.46 0.63 26.87
CA ARG A 107 12.87 1.55 27.92
C ARG A 107 11.99 2.79 28.02
N MET A 108 11.54 3.33 26.88
CA MET A 108 10.70 4.54 26.82
C MET A 108 9.25 4.30 27.28
N GLY A 109 8.75 3.07 27.23
CA GLY A 109 7.46 2.67 27.76
C GLY A 109 6.29 3.41 27.08
N ASN A 110 5.65 4.34 27.79
CA ASN A 110 4.48 5.09 27.27
C ASN A 110 4.86 6.27 26.37
N ALA A 111 6.10 6.73 26.39
CA ALA A 111 6.61 7.78 25.52
C ALA A 111 7.25 7.22 24.24
N ALA A 112 7.28 5.90 24.08
CA ALA A 112 7.82 5.19 22.94
C ALA A 112 7.08 5.52 21.65
N LEU A 113 7.78 5.52 20.52
CA LEU A 113 7.22 5.76 19.18
C LEU A 113 6.23 4.66 18.79
N ILE A 114 6.60 3.39 19.06
CA ILE A 114 5.77 2.21 18.86
C ILE A 114 5.82 1.36 20.14
N PRO A 115 5.02 1.68 21.18
CA PRO A 115 5.06 0.95 22.43
C PRO A 115 4.85 -0.54 22.23
N MET A 116 5.76 -1.37 22.71
CA MET A 116 5.69 -2.84 22.57
C MET A 116 4.42 -3.45 23.16
N ARG A 117 3.71 -2.72 24.03
CA ARG A 117 2.41 -3.14 24.57
C ARG A 117 1.33 -3.33 23.52
N ILE A 118 1.36 -2.61 22.39
CA ILE A 118 0.33 -2.72 21.34
C ILE A 118 0.35 -4.09 20.68
N PHE A 119 1.52 -4.74 20.58
CA PHE A 119 1.65 -6.09 20.02
C PHE A 119 1.06 -7.19 20.93
N LYS A 120 0.72 -6.87 22.19
CA LYS A 120 0.02 -7.81 23.08
C LYS A 120 -1.45 -7.99 22.67
N ASP A 121 -2.03 -6.99 22.01
CA ASP A 121 -3.38 -7.14 21.44
C ASP A 121 -3.29 -7.96 20.14
N ARG A 122 -4.02 -9.06 20.12
CA ARG A 122 -4.03 -10.00 19.00
C ARG A 122 -4.52 -9.36 17.69
N THR A 123 -5.49 -8.46 17.77
CA THR A 123 -6.03 -7.77 16.60
C THR A 123 -4.98 -6.87 15.98
N ILE A 124 -4.27 -6.09 16.80
CA ILE A 124 -3.22 -5.18 16.35
C ILE A 124 -2.06 -5.97 15.76
N ALA A 125 -1.57 -7.00 16.47
CA ALA A 125 -0.46 -7.81 15.99
C ALA A 125 -0.75 -8.47 14.63
N ILE A 126 -1.96 -9.02 14.46
CA ILE A 126 -2.40 -9.63 13.20
C ILE A 126 -2.60 -8.57 12.11
N ALA A 127 -3.18 -7.41 12.43
CA ALA A 127 -3.40 -6.33 11.48
C ALA A 127 -2.07 -5.72 10.99
N LEU A 128 -1.11 -5.50 11.88
CA LEU A 128 0.22 -4.99 11.53
C LEU A 128 1.02 -6.02 10.72
N GLY A 129 1.11 -7.27 11.20
CA GLY A 129 1.80 -8.35 10.50
C GLY A 129 1.16 -8.68 9.15
N GLY A 130 -0.17 -8.81 9.11
CA GLY A 130 -0.92 -8.96 7.87
C GLY A 130 -0.75 -7.77 6.92
N GLY A 131 -0.69 -6.56 7.49
CA GLY A 131 -0.42 -5.31 6.76
C GLY A 131 0.92 -5.30 6.04
N VAL A 132 2.00 -5.81 6.66
CA VAL A 132 3.32 -5.98 6.00
C VAL A 132 3.20 -6.90 4.80
N VAL A 133 2.63 -8.09 5.00
CA VAL A 133 2.56 -9.12 3.95
C VAL A 133 1.64 -8.70 2.81
N VAL A 134 0.46 -8.18 3.14
CA VAL A 134 -0.49 -7.66 2.12
C VAL A 134 0.10 -6.45 1.41
N GLY A 135 0.78 -5.55 2.15
CA GLY A 135 1.48 -4.40 1.59
C GLY A 135 2.50 -4.82 0.53
N SER A 136 3.29 -5.87 0.82
CA SER A 136 4.25 -6.41 -0.15
C SER A 136 3.59 -6.82 -1.46
N GLY A 137 2.56 -7.68 -1.41
CA GLY A 137 1.86 -8.14 -2.62
C GLY A 137 1.12 -7.02 -3.36
N MET A 138 0.52 -6.09 -2.63
CA MET A 138 -0.18 -4.93 -3.16
C MET A 138 0.73 -4.03 -4.00
N PHE A 139 1.86 -3.60 -3.43
CA PHE A 139 2.77 -2.68 -4.11
C PHE A 139 3.48 -3.34 -5.30
N GLY A 140 3.78 -4.66 -5.19
CA GLY A 140 4.32 -5.42 -6.32
C GLY A 140 3.36 -5.44 -7.52
N GLY A 141 2.08 -5.72 -7.29
CA GLY A 141 1.05 -5.66 -8.33
C GLY A 141 0.90 -4.25 -8.92
N MET A 142 0.82 -3.22 -8.08
CA MET A 142 0.69 -1.82 -8.52
C MET A 142 1.85 -1.32 -9.38
N LEU A 143 3.07 -1.82 -9.12
CA LEU A 143 4.25 -1.41 -9.87
C LEU A 143 4.33 -2.07 -11.26
N VAL A 144 3.99 -3.36 -11.34
CA VAL A 144 4.16 -4.14 -12.59
C VAL A 144 3.07 -3.85 -13.60
N ILE A 145 1.85 -3.48 -13.16
CA ILE A 145 0.74 -3.16 -14.06
C ILE A 145 1.08 -2.04 -15.05
N PRO A 146 1.57 -0.85 -14.63
CA PRO A 146 1.95 0.21 -15.58
C PRO A 146 3.08 -0.23 -16.55
N LEU A 147 4.04 -1.03 -16.06
CA LEU A 147 5.11 -1.55 -16.90
C LEU A 147 4.55 -2.48 -17.99
N TYR A 148 3.60 -3.35 -17.63
CA TYR A 148 2.92 -4.21 -18.58
C TYR A 148 2.19 -3.40 -19.67
N LEU A 149 1.44 -2.37 -19.28
CA LEU A 149 0.73 -1.52 -20.22
C LEU A 149 1.67 -0.79 -21.19
N GLN A 150 2.79 -0.29 -20.68
CA GLN A 150 3.74 0.50 -21.50
C GLN A 150 4.66 -0.37 -22.36
N ILE A 151 5.20 -1.48 -21.83
CA ILE A 151 6.16 -2.32 -22.53
C ILE A 151 5.45 -3.33 -23.45
N VAL A 152 4.44 -4.02 -22.93
CA VAL A 152 3.78 -5.11 -23.66
C VAL A 152 2.72 -4.57 -24.61
N HIS A 153 1.83 -3.69 -24.14
CA HIS A 153 0.82 -3.08 -24.98
C HIS A 153 1.29 -1.85 -25.75
N GLY A 154 2.47 -1.30 -25.45
CA GLY A 154 3.01 -0.13 -26.14
C GLY A 154 2.25 1.15 -25.83
N ALA A 155 1.54 1.21 -24.69
CA ALA A 155 0.82 2.39 -24.27
C ALA A 155 1.78 3.53 -23.95
N THR A 156 1.43 4.76 -24.35
CA THR A 156 2.14 5.94 -23.86
C THR A 156 1.95 6.10 -22.35
N PRO A 157 2.82 6.84 -21.63
CA PRO A 157 2.62 7.11 -20.22
C PRO A 157 1.22 7.67 -19.90
N MET A 158 0.70 8.53 -20.78
CA MET A 158 -0.62 9.11 -20.64
C MET A 158 -1.73 8.06 -20.85
N ASP A 159 -1.64 7.26 -21.92
CA ASP A 159 -2.61 6.18 -22.18
C ASP A 159 -2.61 5.14 -21.07
N SER A 160 -1.43 4.77 -20.55
CA SER A 160 -1.27 3.90 -19.40
C SER A 160 -2.00 4.48 -18.18
N GLY A 161 -1.89 5.80 -17.94
CA GLY A 161 -2.62 6.49 -16.88
C GLY A 161 -4.14 6.35 -17.02
N PHE A 162 -4.67 6.50 -18.25
CA PHE A 162 -6.10 6.29 -18.53
C PHE A 162 -6.52 4.82 -18.38
N GLN A 163 -5.69 3.90 -18.88
CA GLN A 163 -5.95 2.46 -18.77
C GLN A 163 -5.93 1.96 -17.30
N MET A 164 -5.29 2.69 -16.38
CA MET A 164 -5.33 2.40 -14.94
C MET A 164 -6.61 2.90 -14.23
N LEU A 165 -7.45 3.69 -14.89
CA LEU A 165 -8.70 4.18 -14.29
C LEU A 165 -9.60 3.11 -13.72
N PRO A 166 -9.83 1.95 -14.37
CA PRO A 166 -10.66 0.90 -13.79
C PRO A 166 -10.17 0.43 -12.43
N MET A 167 -8.85 0.28 -12.24
CA MET A 167 -8.26 -0.08 -10.95
C MET A 167 -8.58 0.98 -9.88
N VAL A 168 -8.39 2.25 -10.20
CA VAL A 168 -8.66 3.36 -9.27
C VAL A 168 -10.15 3.48 -8.95
N LEU A 169 -11.02 3.29 -9.94
CA LEU A 169 -12.48 3.27 -9.74
C LEU A 169 -12.90 2.08 -8.85
N GLY A 170 -12.34 0.90 -9.08
CA GLY A 170 -12.55 -0.27 -8.23
C GLY A 170 -12.18 0.01 -6.77
N MET A 171 -10.99 0.60 -6.55
CA MET A 171 -10.52 0.96 -5.22
C MET A 171 -11.46 1.98 -4.55
N MET A 172 -11.91 3.00 -5.27
CA MET A 172 -12.81 4.03 -4.75
C MET A 172 -14.19 3.46 -4.39
N ILE A 173 -14.78 2.68 -5.29
CA ILE A 173 -16.09 2.04 -5.07
C ILE A 173 -16.02 1.12 -3.86
N ALA A 174 -15.02 0.24 -3.80
CA ALA A 174 -14.86 -0.68 -2.69
C ALA A 174 -14.62 0.05 -1.35
N SER A 175 -13.83 1.11 -1.34
CA SER A 175 -13.57 1.92 -0.14
C SER A 175 -14.82 2.59 0.40
N VAL A 176 -15.66 3.15 -0.49
CA VAL A 176 -16.94 3.79 -0.11
C VAL A 176 -17.93 2.74 0.38
N VAL A 177 -18.10 1.64 -0.37
CA VAL A 177 -19.04 0.57 -0.04
C VAL A 177 -18.65 -0.11 1.28
N SER A 178 -17.38 -0.47 1.44
CA SER A 178 -16.90 -1.09 2.70
C SER A 178 -17.07 -0.14 3.89
N GLY A 179 -16.75 1.15 3.72
CA GLY A 179 -16.96 2.16 4.76
C GLY A 179 -18.41 2.27 5.21
N GLN A 180 -19.35 2.34 4.26
CA GLN A 180 -20.78 2.41 4.56
C GLN A 180 -21.29 1.11 5.20
N LEU A 181 -20.86 -0.05 4.72
CA LEU A 181 -21.26 -1.33 5.28
C LEU A 181 -20.69 -1.55 6.69
N MET A 182 -19.45 -1.12 6.95
CA MET A 182 -18.86 -1.17 8.28
C MET A 182 -19.62 -0.32 9.29
N THR A 183 -20.03 0.91 8.91
CA THR A 183 -20.83 1.78 9.78
C THR A 183 -22.21 1.22 10.06
N LYS A 184 -22.84 0.53 9.09
CA LYS A 184 -24.17 -0.10 9.26
C LYS A 184 -24.13 -1.41 10.04
N THR A 185 -23.13 -2.25 9.80
CA THR A 185 -23.04 -3.60 10.38
C THR A 185 -22.22 -3.69 11.64
N GLY A 186 -21.39 -2.68 11.91
CA GLY A 186 -20.41 -2.68 13.01
C GLY A 186 -19.25 -3.66 12.81
N LYS A 187 -19.28 -4.51 11.78
CA LYS A 187 -18.28 -5.57 11.55
C LYS A 187 -17.14 -5.05 10.66
N VAL A 188 -15.90 -5.24 11.10
CA VAL A 188 -14.71 -4.77 10.36
C VAL A 188 -13.93 -5.91 9.71
N ARG A 189 -13.83 -7.06 10.39
CA ARG A 189 -12.97 -8.18 10.02
C ARG A 189 -13.18 -8.70 8.60
N ILE A 190 -14.44 -8.77 8.15
CA ILE A 190 -14.78 -9.41 6.86
C ILE A 190 -14.20 -8.66 5.65
N PHE A 191 -14.10 -7.32 5.73
CA PHE A 191 -13.71 -6.49 4.59
C PHE A 191 -12.25 -6.70 4.17
N PRO A 192 -11.24 -6.67 5.06
CA PRO A 192 -9.86 -6.95 4.64
C PRO A 192 -9.69 -8.40 4.16
N ILE A 193 -10.42 -9.37 4.73
CA ILE A 193 -10.39 -10.76 4.25
C ILE A 193 -10.91 -10.85 2.82
N VAL A 194 -12.09 -10.29 2.54
CA VAL A 194 -12.66 -10.24 1.18
C VAL A 194 -11.76 -9.44 0.24
N GLY A 195 -11.22 -8.32 0.70
CA GLY A 195 -10.31 -7.48 -0.08
C GLY A 195 -9.07 -8.23 -0.53
N VAL A 196 -8.37 -8.90 0.40
CA VAL A 196 -7.18 -9.67 0.06
C VAL A 196 -7.51 -10.89 -0.81
N LEU A 197 -8.66 -11.54 -0.58
CA LEU A 197 -9.11 -12.64 -1.45
C LEU A 197 -9.31 -12.16 -2.90
N LEU A 198 -9.96 -11.00 -3.10
CA LEU A 198 -10.12 -10.40 -4.43
C LEU A 198 -8.76 -10.06 -5.06
N MET A 199 -7.79 -9.56 -4.27
CA MET A 199 -6.42 -9.33 -4.75
C MET A 199 -5.75 -10.62 -5.20
N VAL A 200 -5.86 -11.71 -4.41
CA VAL A 200 -5.30 -13.03 -4.78
C VAL A 200 -5.88 -13.51 -6.09
N ILE A 201 -7.20 -13.46 -6.24
CA ILE A 201 -7.87 -13.88 -7.48
C ILE A 201 -7.41 -13.03 -8.66
N ALA A 202 -7.38 -11.69 -8.50
CA ALA A 202 -6.95 -10.78 -9.55
C ALA A 202 -5.50 -11.04 -9.98
N LEU A 203 -4.58 -11.19 -9.02
CA LEU A 203 -3.17 -11.46 -9.31
C LEU A 203 -2.96 -12.85 -9.92
N LEU A 204 -3.69 -13.88 -9.50
CA LEU A 204 -3.66 -15.21 -10.14
C LEU A 204 -4.19 -15.17 -11.58
N MET A 205 -5.19 -14.34 -11.87
CA MET A 205 -5.68 -14.17 -13.23
C MET A 205 -4.71 -13.32 -14.05
N LEU A 206 -4.12 -12.27 -13.47
CA LEU A 206 -3.08 -11.47 -14.10
C LEU A 206 -1.80 -12.28 -14.40
N SER A 207 -1.48 -13.31 -13.61
CA SER A 207 -0.36 -14.22 -13.90
C SER A 207 -0.63 -15.20 -15.08
N ARG A 208 -1.73 -15.08 -15.77
CA ARG A 208 -2.08 -15.86 -16.96
C ARG A 208 -2.25 -14.98 -18.21
N ILE A 209 -1.99 -13.69 -18.10
CA ILE A 209 -2.05 -12.79 -19.26
C ILE A 209 -0.81 -12.99 -20.13
N SER A 210 -0.97 -12.83 -21.43
CA SER A 210 0.10 -12.94 -22.44
C SER A 210 0.32 -11.61 -23.16
N ALA A 211 1.33 -11.56 -24.02
CA ALA A 211 1.57 -10.40 -24.88
C ALA A 211 0.39 -10.09 -25.82
N ASP A 212 -0.43 -11.10 -26.13
CA ASP A 212 -1.57 -11.01 -27.07
C ASP A 212 -2.91 -10.88 -26.33
N SER A 213 -2.92 -10.73 -25.00
CA SER A 213 -4.16 -10.61 -24.23
C SER A 213 -4.90 -9.33 -24.57
N ASP A 214 -6.24 -9.43 -24.68
CA ASP A 214 -7.08 -8.24 -24.91
C ASP A 214 -6.99 -7.28 -23.72
N ILE A 215 -6.67 -6.02 -24.02
CA ILE A 215 -6.56 -4.94 -23.02
C ILE A 215 -7.83 -4.79 -22.16
N ARG A 216 -9.02 -5.06 -22.71
CA ARG A 216 -10.27 -4.98 -21.97
C ARG A 216 -10.34 -6.01 -20.84
N GLY A 217 -9.83 -7.22 -21.11
CA GLY A 217 -9.69 -8.27 -20.11
C GLY A 217 -8.74 -7.86 -18.99
N VAL A 218 -7.58 -7.31 -19.34
CA VAL A 218 -6.60 -6.78 -18.38
C VAL A 218 -7.21 -5.66 -17.53
N MET A 219 -7.93 -4.71 -18.14
CA MET A 219 -8.61 -3.62 -17.43
C MET A 219 -9.68 -4.14 -16.46
N ALA A 220 -10.40 -5.21 -16.82
CA ALA A 220 -11.36 -5.84 -15.90
C ALA A 220 -10.67 -6.50 -14.70
N LEU A 221 -9.52 -7.14 -14.90
CA LEU A 221 -8.70 -7.70 -13.81
C LEU A 221 -8.09 -6.60 -12.92
N MET A 222 -7.68 -5.50 -13.51
CA MET A 222 -7.23 -4.31 -12.78
C MET A 222 -8.35 -3.71 -11.92
N PHE A 223 -9.57 -3.66 -12.42
CA PHE A 223 -10.75 -3.26 -11.64
C PHE A 223 -10.98 -4.19 -10.44
N LEU A 224 -10.89 -5.51 -10.66
CA LEU A 224 -11.01 -6.52 -9.60
C LEU A 224 -9.90 -6.34 -8.53
N PHE A 225 -8.67 -6.12 -8.97
CA PHE A 225 -7.54 -5.83 -8.08
C PHE A 225 -7.80 -4.56 -7.26
N GLY A 226 -8.31 -3.51 -7.92
CA GLY A 226 -8.70 -2.26 -7.27
C GLY A 226 -9.80 -2.45 -6.21
N LEU A 227 -10.83 -3.28 -6.49
CA LEU A 227 -11.83 -3.65 -5.48
C LEU A 227 -11.20 -4.31 -4.25
N GLY A 228 -10.20 -5.16 -4.46
CA GLY A 228 -9.42 -5.77 -3.39
C GLY A 228 -8.67 -4.74 -2.55
N LEU A 229 -7.97 -3.80 -3.21
CA LEU A 229 -7.25 -2.70 -2.54
C LEU A 229 -8.15 -1.84 -1.67
N GLY A 230 -9.30 -1.40 -2.20
CA GLY A 230 -10.25 -0.55 -1.50
C GLY A 230 -10.85 -1.23 -0.26
N ASN A 231 -11.12 -2.53 -0.35
CA ASN A 231 -11.63 -3.32 0.78
C ASN A 231 -10.56 -3.67 1.82
N THR A 232 -9.27 -3.44 1.55
CA THR A 232 -8.19 -3.82 2.46
C THR A 232 -7.61 -2.63 3.21
N MET A 233 -7.28 -1.53 2.50
CA MET A 233 -6.49 -0.43 3.06
C MET A 233 -7.19 0.27 4.22
N GLN A 234 -8.42 0.72 4.01
CA GLN A 234 -9.17 1.48 5.00
C GLN A 234 -9.69 0.60 6.14
N PRO A 235 -10.31 -0.57 5.88
CA PRO A 235 -10.79 -1.45 6.93
C PRO A 235 -9.69 -1.94 7.88
N LEU A 236 -8.49 -2.25 7.38
CA LEU A 236 -7.38 -2.71 8.20
C LEU A 236 -6.91 -1.62 9.17
N THR A 237 -6.85 -0.36 8.73
CA THR A 237 -6.53 0.77 9.59
C THR A 237 -7.62 1.00 10.65
N LEU A 238 -8.90 0.90 10.26
CA LEU A 238 -10.03 1.03 11.19
C LEU A 238 -10.06 -0.12 12.22
N ALA A 239 -9.68 -1.33 11.84
CA ALA A 239 -9.58 -2.46 12.77
C ALA A 239 -8.57 -2.18 13.90
N VAL A 240 -7.42 -1.58 13.56
CA VAL A 240 -6.42 -1.17 14.56
C VAL A 240 -6.95 -0.05 15.44
N GLN A 241 -7.57 0.98 14.85
CA GLN A 241 -8.13 2.13 15.58
C GLN A 241 -9.26 1.74 16.53
N ALA A 242 -10.04 0.71 16.21
CA ALA A 242 -11.19 0.30 16.99
C ALA A 242 -10.84 -0.37 18.34
N VAL A 243 -9.61 -0.91 18.47
CA VAL A 243 -9.17 -1.64 19.67
C VAL A 243 -8.20 -0.86 20.55
N VAL A 244 -7.70 0.31 20.07
CA VAL A 244 -6.81 1.17 20.86
C VAL A 244 -7.59 2.26 21.61
N ASP A 245 -7.01 2.72 22.72
CA ASP A 245 -7.55 3.90 23.40
C ASP A 245 -7.50 5.14 22.49
N PRO A 246 -8.47 6.08 22.60
CA PRO A 246 -8.47 7.32 21.83
C PRO A 246 -7.15 8.11 21.94
N ARG A 247 -6.42 7.95 23.03
CA ARG A 247 -5.12 8.58 23.29
C ARG A 247 -4.01 8.02 22.40
N ASP A 248 -4.09 6.75 22.05
CA ASP A 248 -3.10 6.00 21.29
C ASP A 248 -3.47 5.90 19.79
N MET A 249 -4.60 6.49 19.38
CA MET A 249 -5.13 6.35 18.00
C MET A 249 -4.17 6.87 16.93
N GLY A 250 -3.51 8.00 17.18
CA GLY A 250 -2.52 8.56 16.26
C GLY A 250 -1.32 7.62 16.07
N MET A 251 -0.76 7.12 17.16
CA MET A 251 0.34 6.16 17.17
C MET A 251 -0.04 4.85 16.45
N ALA A 252 -1.21 4.30 16.76
CA ALA A 252 -1.68 3.05 16.15
C ALA A 252 -1.91 3.18 14.63
N THR A 253 -2.45 4.32 14.19
CA THR A 253 -2.62 4.64 12.76
C THR A 253 -1.28 4.79 12.06
N SER A 254 -0.34 5.49 12.70
CA SER A 254 1.02 5.66 12.15
C SER A 254 1.74 4.32 12.06
N ALA A 255 1.65 3.46 13.10
CA ALA A 255 2.21 2.11 13.07
C ALA A 255 1.61 1.27 11.93
N ALA A 256 0.28 1.24 11.78
CA ALA A 256 -0.38 0.49 10.70
C ALA A 256 0.09 0.95 9.31
N THR A 257 0.22 2.26 9.12
CA THR A 257 0.71 2.83 7.86
C THR A 257 2.19 2.48 7.64
N PHE A 258 3.02 2.63 8.67
CA PHE A 258 4.45 2.33 8.61
C PHE A 258 4.71 0.87 8.24
N PHE A 259 4.11 -0.08 8.95
CA PHE A 259 4.31 -1.51 8.67
C PHE A 259 3.84 -1.90 7.26
N ARG A 260 2.71 -1.36 6.80
CA ARG A 260 2.24 -1.58 5.43
C ARG A 260 3.21 -1.02 4.39
N GLN A 261 3.72 0.21 4.59
CA GLN A 261 4.69 0.84 3.68
C GLN A 261 6.02 0.08 3.66
N MET A 262 6.49 -0.36 4.82
CA MET A 262 7.69 -1.21 4.94
C MET A 262 7.52 -2.50 4.13
N GLY A 263 6.38 -3.18 4.31
CA GLY A 263 6.05 -4.35 3.50
C GLY A 263 6.06 -4.02 2.02
N GLY A 264 5.44 -2.89 1.63
CA GLY A 264 5.40 -2.41 0.26
C GLY A 264 6.78 -2.21 -0.35
N THR A 265 7.67 -1.51 0.34
CA THR A 265 9.04 -1.26 -0.15
C THR A 265 9.83 -2.55 -0.30
N LEU A 266 9.76 -3.46 0.69
CA LEU A 266 10.40 -4.77 0.59
C LEU A 266 9.81 -5.60 -0.57
N GLY A 267 8.49 -5.56 -0.74
CA GLY A 267 7.80 -6.24 -1.83
C GLY A 267 8.26 -5.74 -3.20
N VAL A 268 8.29 -4.42 -3.39
CA VAL A 268 8.78 -3.79 -4.63
C VAL A 268 10.20 -4.24 -4.95
N ALA A 269 11.12 -4.20 -3.98
CA ALA A 269 12.51 -4.60 -4.18
C ALA A 269 12.64 -6.08 -4.61
N VAL A 270 11.91 -6.98 -3.93
CA VAL A 270 11.90 -8.41 -4.27
C VAL A 270 11.29 -8.64 -5.65
N PHE A 271 10.16 -8.04 -5.95
CA PHE A 271 9.46 -8.25 -7.22
C PHE A 271 10.21 -7.67 -8.41
N LEU A 272 10.84 -6.50 -8.28
CA LEU A 272 11.74 -5.96 -9.32
C LEU A 272 12.97 -6.83 -9.51
N SER A 273 13.55 -7.35 -8.43
CA SER A 273 14.68 -8.28 -8.53
C SER A 273 14.30 -9.54 -9.31
N VAL A 274 13.13 -10.13 -9.02
CA VAL A 274 12.62 -11.30 -9.75
C VAL A 274 12.34 -10.95 -11.20
N LEU A 275 11.68 -9.83 -11.48
CA LEU A 275 11.38 -9.37 -12.84
C LEU A 275 12.66 -9.26 -13.67
N PHE A 276 13.61 -8.46 -13.20
CA PHE A 276 14.84 -8.20 -13.96
C PHE A 276 15.80 -9.37 -14.07
N ASN A 277 15.79 -10.30 -13.10
CA ASN A 277 16.57 -11.53 -13.18
C ASN A 277 15.98 -12.52 -14.21
N SER A 278 14.66 -12.54 -14.37
CA SER A 278 13.98 -13.47 -15.29
C SER A 278 13.85 -12.93 -16.70
N VAL A 279 13.83 -11.60 -16.89
CA VAL A 279 13.49 -10.96 -18.17
C VAL A 279 14.49 -11.29 -19.27
N SER A 280 15.78 -11.32 -18.98
CA SER A 280 16.82 -11.61 -19.96
C SER A 280 16.68 -13.03 -20.54
N ASP A 281 16.46 -14.01 -19.69
CA ASP A 281 16.33 -15.42 -20.10
C ASP A 281 14.99 -15.68 -20.80
N ASN A 282 13.91 -15.06 -20.34
CA ASN A 282 12.60 -15.16 -20.98
C ASN A 282 12.58 -14.50 -22.36
N ILE A 283 13.28 -13.37 -22.54
CA ILE A 283 13.46 -12.76 -23.88
C ILE A 283 14.25 -13.70 -24.79
N LYS A 284 15.38 -14.28 -24.34
CA LYS A 284 16.14 -15.24 -25.13
C LYS A 284 15.28 -16.44 -25.56
N ASN A 285 14.50 -17.00 -24.63
CA ASN A 285 13.61 -18.12 -24.91
C ASN A 285 12.51 -17.72 -25.93
N ALA A 286 11.96 -16.51 -25.81
CA ALA A 286 10.99 -15.97 -26.75
C ALA A 286 11.60 -15.82 -28.17
N PHE A 287 12.83 -15.35 -28.30
CA PHE A 287 13.54 -15.29 -29.60
C PHE A 287 13.81 -16.67 -30.18
N VAL A 288 14.20 -17.65 -29.37
CA VAL A 288 14.37 -19.03 -29.83
C VAL A 288 13.04 -19.61 -30.36
N ALA A 289 11.94 -19.28 -29.71
CA ALA A 289 10.60 -19.66 -30.18
C ALA A 289 10.22 -18.91 -31.46
N ALA A 290 10.45 -17.60 -31.53
CA ALA A 290 10.17 -16.76 -32.69
C ALA A 290 10.99 -17.15 -33.92
N ALA A 291 12.19 -17.67 -33.78
CA ALA A 291 13.00 -18.18 -34.89
C ALA A 291 12.33 -19.33 -35.64
N LYS A 292 11.32 -19.97 -35.04
CA LYS A 292 10.48 -21.02 -35.69
C LYS A 292 9.21 -20.46 -36.32
N ASP A 293 8.88 -19.19 -36.06
CA ASP A 293 7.71 -18.53 -36.59
C ASP A 293 7.99 -17.92 -37.95
N SER A 294 7.22 -18.30 -38.97
CA SER A 294 7.35 -17.83 -40.32
C SER A 294 7.18 -16.31 -40.44
N SER A 295 6.35 -15.70 -39.59
CA SER A 295 6.09 -14.26 -39.64
C SER A 295 7.30 -13.45 -39.14
N PHE A 296 7.99 -13.91 -38.10
CA PHE A 296 9.20 -13.32 -37.58
C PHE A 296 10.37 -13.49 -38.58
N VAL A 297 10.55 -14.71 -39.09
CA VAL A 297 11.60 -14.99 -40.09
C VAL A 297 11.42 -14.16 -41.37
N ALA A 298 10.19 -14.00 -41.86
CA ALA A 298 9.88 -13.15 -42.99
C ALA A 298 10.22 -11.66 -42.73
N ALA A 299 9.96 -11.18 -41.48
CA ALA A 299 10.26 -9.80 -41.13
C ALA A 299 11.77 -9.48 -41.14
N LEU A 300 12.64 -10.46 -40.86
CA LEU A 300 14.09 -10.29 -40.86
C LEU A 300 14.64 -9.98 -42.28
N SER A 301 13.93 -10.38 -43.33
CA SER A 301 14.34 -10.20 -44.74
C SER A 301 13.40 -9.28 -45.53
N ASP A 302 12.36 -8.75 -44.92
CA ASP A 302 11.36 -7.88 -45.53
C ASP A 302 11.97 -6.49 -45.86
N PRO A 303 12.11 -6.09 -47.14
CA PRO A 303 12.66 -4.78 -47.49
C PRO A 303 11.88 -3.60 -46.90
N ALA A 304 10.56 -3.76 -46.68
CA ALA A 304 9.72 -2.72 -46.08
C ALA A 304 10.06 -2.52 -44.62
N VAL A 305 10.35 -3.60 -43.90
CA VAL A 305 10.78 -3.55 -42.49
C VAL A 305 12.17 -2.97 -42.35
N LEU A 306 13.10 -3.38 -43.22
CA LEU A 306 14.49 -2.94 -43.24
C LEU A 306 14.67 -1.49 -43.74
N ALA A 307 13.65 -0.89 -44.36
CA ALA A 307 13.67 0.53 -44.72
C ALA A 307 13.70 1.44 -43.48
N ASN A 308 13.17 0.98 -42.31
CA ASN A 308 13.28 1.72 -41.09
C ASN A 308 14.68 1.52 -40.46
N PRO A 309 15.43 2.62 -40.17
CA PRO A 309 16.78 2.54 -39.62
C PRO A 309 16.86 1.76 -38.30
N THR A 310 15.84 1.89 -37.42
CA THR A 310 15.78 1.20 -36.13
C THR A 310 15.67 -0.32 -36.31
N ASN A 311 14.78 -0.75 -37.23
CA ASN A 311 14.63 -2.18 -37.53
C ASN A 311 15.90 -2.75 -38.17
N LYS A 312 16.50 -2.01 -39.11
CA LYS A 312 17.75 -2.42 -39.76
C LYS A 312 18.88 -2.58 -38.75
N ALA A 313 19.06 -1.61 -37.88
CA ALA A 313 20.07 -1.67 -36.81
C ALA A 313 19.86 -2.89 -35.93
N PHE A 314 18.61 -3.15 -35.54
CA PHE A 314 18.25 -4.31 -34.70
C PHE A 314 18.53 -5.64 -35.41
N VAL A 315 18.11 -5.80 -36.70
CA VAL A 315 18.35 -7.03 -37.47
C VAL A 315 19.84 -7.25 -37.67
N THR A 316 20.62 -6.19 -37.89
CA THR A 316 22.08 -6.27 -38.04
C THR A 316 22.70 -6.75 -36.72
N ALA A 317 22.32 -6.18 -35.57
CA ALA A 317 22.80 -6.59 -34.26
C ALA A 317 22.43 -8.06 -33.94
N LEU A 318 21.23 -8.50 -34.32
CA LEU A 318 20.81 -9.89 -34.18
C LEU A 318 21.68 -10.85 -35.00
N SER A 319 22.01 -10.47 -36.25
CA SER A 319 22.83 -11.28 -37.12
C SER A 319 24.30 -11.36 -36.68
N THR A 320 24.82 -10.32 -36.05
CA THR A 320 26.18 -10.26 -35.49
C THR A 320 26.30 -10.81 -34.07
N GLN A 321 25.19 -11.30 -33.51
CA GLN A 321 25.10 -11.75 -32.10
C GLN A 321 25.59 -10.70 -31.10
N ASP A 322 25.37 -9.42 -31.41
CA ASP A 322 25.75 -8.32 -30.54
C ASP A 322 24.81 -8.25 -29.30
N THR A 323 25.28 -8.76 -28.18
CA THR A 323 24.54 -8.76 -26.93
C THR A 323 24.33 -7.36 -26.34
N SER A 324 25.11 -6.35 -26.79
CA SER A 324 24.97 -4.98 -26.32
C SER A 324 23.66 -4.34 -26.78
N ALA A 325 23.17 -4.71 -27.97
CA ALA A 325 21.89 -4.25 -28.48
C ALA A 325 20.70 -4.72 -27.60
N PHE A 326 20.78 -5.94 -27.06
CA PHE A 326 19.77 -6.43 -26.10
C PHE A 326 19.87 -5.71 -24.76
N GLY A 327 21.08 -5.37 -24.31
CA GLY A 327 21.30 -4.56 -23.11
C GLY A 327 20.68 -3.16 -23.23
N ASN A 328 20.81 -2.53 -24.39
CA ASN A 328 20.22 -1.22 -24.65
C ASN A 328 18.68 -1.24 -24.60
N VAL A 329 18.05 -2.29 -25.15
CA VAL A 329 16.58 -2.48 -25.09
C VAL A 329 16.10 -2.70 -23.65
N LEU A 330 16.89 -3.36 -22.82
CA LEU A 330 16.57 -3.52 -21.39
C LEU A 330 16.74 -2.21 -20.60
N ALA A 331 17.67 -1.35 -21.02
CA ALA A 331 17.88 -0.03 -20.42
C ALA A 331 16.82 0.99 -20.88
N ASP A 332 16.39 0.91 -22.13
CA ASP A 332 15.35 1.79 -22.70
C ASP A 332 14.32 0.97 -23.49
N SER A 333 13.23 0.63 -22.80
CA SER A 333 12.13 -0.15 -23.39
C SER A 333 11.33 0.61 -24.45
N SER A 334 11.54 1.92 -24.62
CA SER A 334 10.87 2.72 -25.66
C SER A 334 11.27 2.26 -27.07
N VAL A 335 12.47 1.71 -27.21
CA VAL A 335 12.98 1.13 -28.47
C VAL A 335 12.07 -0.02 -28.96
N ILE A 336 11.49 -0.82 -28.05
CA ILE A 336 10.58 -1.92 -28.40
C ILE A 336 9.36 -1.40 -29.20
N ASN A 337 8.84 -0.25 -28.82
CA ASN A 337 7.68 0.36 -29.47
C ASN A 337 8.00 1.02 -30.80
N ALA A 338 9.30 1.27 -31.08
CA ALA A 338 9.78 1.81 -32.35
C ALA A 338 10.09 0.71 -33.40
N LEU A 339 10.15 -0.56 -32.98
CA LEU A 339 10.37 -1.71 -33.88
C LEU A 339 9.08 -2.11 -34.62
N ASP A 340 9.25 -2.78 -35.76
CA ASP A 340 8.14 -3.48 -36.44
C ASP A 340 7.46 -4.44 -35.45
N PRO A 341 6.13 -4.52 -35.42
CA PRO A 341 5.39 -5.38 -34.46
C PRO A 341 5.87 -6.83 -34.43
N ARG A 342 6.26 -7.40 -35.57
CA ARG A 342 6.77 -8.78 -35.66
C ARG A 342 8.15 -8.93 -35.01
N LEU A 343 9.01 -7.90 -35.07
CA LEU A 343 10.34 -7.88 -34.45
C LEU A 343 10.24 -7.56 -32.92
N ALA A 344 9.27 -6.74 -32.56
CA ALA A 344 9.01 -6.37 -31.15
C ALA A 344 8.36 -7.51 -30.34
N HIS A 345 7.58 -8.40 -30.99
CA HIS A 345 6.78 -9.43 -30.34
C HIS A 345 7.59 -10.33 -29.38
N PRO A 346 8.78 -10.86 -29.73
CA PRO A 346 9.55 -11.68 -28.79
C PRO A 346 9.95 -10.94 -27.51
N PHE A 347 10.25 -9.64 -27.57
CA PHE A 347 10.49 -8.83 -26.39
C PHE A 347 9.24 -8.75 -25.52
N LYS A 348 8.08 -8.44 -26.11
CA LYS A 348 6.80 -8.34 -25.42
C LYS A 348 6.44 -9.65 -24.72
N VAL A 349 6.64 -10.79 -25.38
CA VAL A 349 6.44 -12.12 -24.80
C VAL A 349 7.39 -12.35 -23.63
N GLY A 350 8.68 -12.04 -23.78
CA GLY A 350 9.65 -12.22 -22.70
C GLY A 350 9.35 -11.37 -21.46
N PHE A 351 8.95 -10.11 -21.68
CA PHE A 351 8.50 -9.23 -20.58
C PHE A 351 7.21 -9.72 -19.95
N ALA A 352 6.19 -10.10 -20.73
CA ALA A 352 4.93 -10.61 -20.22
C ALA A 352 5.15 -11.86 -19.34
N THR A 353 5.92 -12.85 -19.82
CA THR A 353 6.25 -14.06 -19.06
C THR A 353 6.98 -13.76 -17.75
N SER A 354 7.84 -12.73 -17.74
CA SER A 354 8.54 -12.32 -16.52
C SER A 354 7.60 -11.63 -15.53
N MET A 355 6.63 -10.85 -16.03
CA MET A 355 5.60 -10.19 -15.21
C MET A 355 4.60 -11.20 -14.65
N ASP A 356 4.28 -12.27 -15.38
CA ASP A 356 3.43 -13.39 -14.90
C ASP A 356 4.00 -13.99 -13.62
N LEU A 357 5.33 -14.21 -13.58
CA LEU A 357 6.00 -14.72 -12.39
C LEU A 357 5.84 -13.75 -11.21
N VAL A 358 5.97 -12.45 -11.45
CA VAL A 358 5.80 -11.43 -10.40
C VAL A 358 4.35 -11.40 -9.90
N PHE A 359 3.36 -11.45 -10.78
CA PHE A 359 1.95 -11.53 -10.38
C PHE A 359 1.65 -12.80 -9.59
N LEU A 360 2.21 -13.94 -9.99
CA LEU A 360 2.08 -15.20 -9.26
C LEU A 360 2.68 -15.11 -7.85
N LEU A 361 3.89 -14.59 -7.73
CA LEU A 361 4.52 -14.36 -6.43
C LEU A 361 3.73 -13.38 -5.57
N GLY A 362 3.22 -12.30 -6.16
CA GLY A 362 2.31 -11.36 -5.50
C GLY A 362 1.04 -12.05 -4.98
N ALA A 363 0.46 -12.95 -5.77
CA ALA A 363 -0.69 -13.75 -5.36
C ALA A 363 -0.37 -14.68 -4.17
N ILE A 364 0.80 -15.35 -4.20
CA ILE A 364 1.25 -16.21 -3.09
C ILE A 364 1.46 -15.41 -1.82
N VAL A 365 2.11 -14.26 -1.92
CA VAL A 365 2.34 -13.35 -0.77
C VAL A 365 1.00 -12.84 -0.23
N CYS A 366 0.08 -12.39 -1.09
CA CYS A 366 -1.26 -11.98 -0.67
C CYS A 366 -2.04 -13.15 -0.04
N ALA A 367 -1.91 -14.38 -0.55
CA ALA A 367 -2.54 -15.57 0.04
C ALA A 367 -1.99 -15.87 1.45
N ALA A 368 -0.68 -15.69 1.67
CA ALA A 368 -0.09 -15.78 3.01
C ALA A 368 -0.66 -14.67 3.93
N GLY A 369 -0.81 -13.44 3.42
CA GLY A 369 -1.47 -12.35 4.13
C GLY A 369 -2.93 -12.65 4.46
N LEU A 370 -3.67 -13.25 3.53
CA LEU A 370 -5.04 -13.72 3.75
C LEU A 370 -5.09 -14.74 4.89
N PHE A 371 -4.19 -15.72 4.87
CA PHE A 371 -4.10 -16.73 5.93
C PHE A 371 -3.87 -16.08 7.31
N ILE A 372 -2.98 -15.09 7.41
CA ILE A 372 -2.75 -14.34 8.65
C ILE A 372 -4.04 -13.62 9.10
N LEU A 373 -4.71 -12.92 8.17
CA LEU A 373 -5.92 -12.14 8.47
C LEU A 373 -7.13 -13.01 8.87
N LEU A 374 -7.18 -14.27 8.48
CA LEU A 374 -8.22 -15.21 8.92
C LEU A 374 -8.21 -15.43 10.45
N PHE A 375 -7.06 -15.25 11.10
CA PHE A 375 -6.94 -15.34 12.55
C PHE A 375 -7.28 -14.05 13.29
N MET A 376 -7.63 -12.97 12.58
CA MET A 376 -8.02 -11.71 13.21
C MET A 376 -9.32 -11.88 13.97
N PRO A 377 -9.39 -11.48 15.25
CA PRO A 377 -10.64 -11.50 16.02
C PRO A 377 -11.69 -10.58 15.39
N GLU A 378 -12.97 -10.85 15.67
CA GLU A 378 -14.03 -9.94 15.26
C GLU A 378 -13.90 -8.64 16.05
N VAL A 379 -13.92 -7.53 15.33
CA VAL A 379 -13.86 -6.18 15.90
C VAL A 379 -15.15 -5.47 15.57
N HIS A 380 -15.86 -5.02 16.59
CA HIS A 380 -17.10 -4.25 16.44
C HIS A 380 -16.80 -2.76 16.60
N LEU A 381 -17.19 -1.96 15.60
CA LEU A 381 -17.19 -0.51 15.74
C LEU A 381 -18.32 -0.12 16.68
N SER A 382 -17.98 0.51 17.82
CA SER A 382 -19.02 1.07 18.66
C SER A 382 -19.63 2.30 17.97
N SER A 383 -20.93 2.34 17.85
CA SER A 383 -21.68 3.48 17.28
C SER A 383 -21.61 4.74 18.15
N ARG A 384 -21.08 4.62 19.37
CA ARG A 384 -20.99 5.76 20.32
C ARG A 384 -19.80 6.65 19.99
N SER A 385 -20.03 7.95 19.97
CA SER A 385 -18.95 8.94 19.78
C SER A 385 -17.91 8.87 20.90
N ALA A 386 -16.68 9.34 20.64
CA ALA A 386 -15.64 9.40 21.67
C ALA A 386 -16.07 10.23 22.89
N GLN A 387 -16.92 11.26 22.68
CA GLN A 387 -17.50 12.07 23.76
C GLN A 387 -18.52 11.28 24.57
N GLN A 388 -19.38 10.49 23.94
CA GLN A 388 -20.33 9.62 24.64
C GLN A 388 -19.62 8.55 25.48
N ARG A 389 -18.57 7.94 24.95
CA ARG A 389 -17.74 6.98 25.71
C ARG A 389 -17.06 7.64 26.91
N ALA A 390 -16.52 8.84 26.74
CA ALA A 390 -15.90 9.59 27.82
C ALA A 390 -16.91 10.00 28.90
N ALA A 391 -18.13 10.35 28.51
CA ALA A 391 -19.23 10.66 29.42
C ALA A 391 -19.72 9.41 30.16
N ASP A 392 -19.88 8.28 29.48
CA ASP A 392 -20.25 6.99 30.07
C ASP A 392 -19.18 6.48 31.04
N ASP A 393 -17.89 6.59 30.70
CA ASP A 393 -16.76 6.24 31.59
C ASP A 393 -16.70 7.17 32.82
N ALA A 394 -17.03 8.45 32.64
CA ALA A 394 -17.12 9.40 33.77
C ALA A 394 -18.31 9.10 34.68
N ALA A 395 -19.46 8.76 34.11
CA ALA A 395 -20.67 8.37 34.87
C ALA A 395 -20.44 7.04 35.60
N ALA A 396 -19.81 6.03 34.97
CA ALA A 396 -19.49 4.75 35.59
C ALA A 396 -18.48 4.90 36.75
N ARG A 397 -17.53 5.82 36.63
CA ARG A 397 -16.58 6.17 37.71
C ARG A 397 -17.29 6.89 38.87
N ALA A 398 -18.22 7.79 38.55
CA ALA A 398 -19.01 8.50 39.58
C ALA A 398 -19.97 7.55 40.33
N ALA A 399 -20.46 6.52 39.65
CA ALA A 399 -21.31 5.47 40.25
C ALA A 399 -20.53 4.40 41.05
N GLY A 400 -19.19 4.48 41.13
CA GLY A 400 -18.37 3.53 41.87
C GLY A 400 -18.27 2.12 41.25
N VAL A 401 -18.76 1.94 40.00
CA VAL A 401 -18.87 0.61 39.35
C VAL A 401 -17.60 0.26 38.53
N ALA A 402 -16.71 1.20 38.26
CA ALA A 402 -15.58 1.00 37.37
C ALA A 402 -14.21 1.03 38.07
N GLY A 403 -13.62 -0.16 38.29
CA GLY A 403 -12.17 -0.32 38.35
C GLY A 403 -11.54 -0.27 36.93
N PRO A 404 -10.19 -0.21 36.80
CA PRO A 404 -9.50 -0.17 35.50
C PRO A 404 -9.76 -1.46 34.70
N THR A 405 -10.67 -1.43 33.72
CA THR A 405 -11.06 -2.60 32.94
C THR A 405 -10.27 -2.70 31.67
N THR A 406 -9.61 -3.85 31.46
CA THR A 406 -9.03 -4.29 30.18
C THR A 406 -10.17 -4.60 29.17
N GLY A 407 -9.95 -4.35 27.87
CA GLY A 407 -10.99 -4.34 26.83
C GLY A 407 -11.98 -5.53 26.76
N ALA A 408 -11.62 -6.71 27.29
CA ALA A 408 -12.50 -7.89 27.31
C ALA A 408 -13.60 -7.84 28.39
N GLN A 409 -13.40 -7.06 29.48
CA GLN A 409 -14.41 -6.90 30.57
C GLN A 409 -15.43 -5.79 30.26
N ARG A 410 -15.19 -4.95 29.22
CA ARG A 410 -16.10 -3.86 28.84
C ARG A 410 -17.44 -4.35 28.27
N THR A 411 -17.46 -5.51 27.64
CA THR A 411 -18.71 -6.08 27.05
C THR A 411 -19.66 -6.55 28.13
N VAL A 412 -19.16 -7.21 29.19
CA VAL A 412 -19.98 -7.79 30.25
C VAL A 412 -20.58 -6.71 31.20
N THR A 413 -19.81 -5.63 31.49
CA THR A 413 -20.33 -4.51 32.30
C THR A 413 -21.35 -3.67 31.52
N HIS A 414 -21.27 -3.64 30.19
CA HIS A 414 -22.21 -2.90 29.33
C HIS A 414 -23.58 -3.58 29.33
N ASP A 415 -23.60 -4.90 29.17
CA ASP A 415 -24.86 -5.68 29.20
C ASP A 415 -25.55 -5.58 30.56
N LEU A 416 -24.78 -5.45 31.67
CA LEU A 416 -25.29 -5.25 33.00
C LEU A 416 -25.86 -3.83 33.23
N VAL A 417 -25.23 -2.79 32.68
CA VAL A 417 -25.72 -1.40 32.77
C VAL A 417 -26.99 -1.22 31.94
N ASP A 418 -27.04 -1.81 30.76
CA ASP A 418 -28.24 -1.77 29.90
C ASP A 418 -29.40 -2.59 30.51
N ALA A 419 -29.09 -3.69 31.20
CA ALA A 419 -30.09 -4.47 31.98
C ALA A 419 -30.64 -3.69 33.17
N VAL A 420 -29.77 -3.00 33.93
CA VAL A 420 -30.19 -2.18 35.12
C VAL A 420 -30.95 -0.92 34.67
N THR A 421 -30.62 -0.31 33.54
CA THR A 421 -31.37 0.84 33.00
C THR A 421 -32.71 0.42 32.40
N ALA A 422 -32.82 -0.81 31.88
CA ALA A 422 -34.09 -1.37 31.37
C ALA A 422 -35.04 -1.77 32.53
N GLU A 423 -34.50 -2.22 33.69
CA GLU A 423 -35.29 -2.54 34.90
C GLU A 423 -35.73 -1.30 35.69
N ALA A 424 -34.97 -0.19 35.61
CA ALA A 424 -35.32 1.08 36.28
C ALA A 424 -36.41 1.88 35.54
N GLY A 425 -37.32 1.19 34.87
CA GLY A 425 -38.48 1.65 34.13
C GLY A 425 -38.87 3.11 34.27
N GLY A 426 -38.74 3.87 33.19
CA GLY A 426 -39.76 4.86 32.83
C GLY A 426 -39.77 6.20 33.54
N HIS A 427 -38.63 6.76 33.96
CA HIS A 427 -38.56 8.18 34.31
C HIS A 427 -37.76 8.93 33.21
N SER A 428 -38.45 9.88 32.59
CA SER A 428 -37.88 10.75 31.56
C SER A 428 -36.75 11.63 32.14
N LEU A 429 -35.65 11.76 31.43
CA LEU A 429 -34.48 12.55 31.78
C LEU A 429 -34.72 14.06 31.85
N ASP A 430 -35.98 14.52 31.75
CA ASP A 430 -36.36 15.93 31.73
C ASP A 430 -36.51 16.52 33.17
N GLU A 431 -36.34 15.77 34.23
CA GLU A 431 -36.47 16.26 35.62
C GLU A 431 -35.14 16.41 36.39
N LEU A 432 -33.99 16.32 35.72
CA LEU A 432 -32.71 16.63 36.36
C LEU A 432 -32.45 18.15 36.33
N PRO A 433 -32.19 18.83 37.47
CA PRO A 433 -31.87 20.24 37.50
C PRO A 433 -30.56 20.51 36.71
N ASP A 434 -30.57 21.60 35.97
CA ASP A 434 -29.48 22.06 35.08
C ASP A 434 -28.15 22.17 35.88
N ALA A 435 -27.16 21.36 35.52
CA ALA A 435 -25.84 21.36 36.13
C ALA A 435 -25.05 22.67 35.93
N SER A 436 -25.59 23.63 35.22
CA SER A 436 -25.00 24.96 35.00
C SER A 436 -25.07 25.87 36.23
N GLU A 437 -26.05 25.68 37.15
CA GLU A 437 -26.18 26.52 38.35
C GLU A 437 -25.22 26.12 39.51
N ALA A 438 -24.75 24.85 39.54
CA ALA A 438 -23.82 24.39 40.57
C ALA A 438 -22.39 24.92 40.47
N TYR A 439 -22.03 25.57 39.36
CA TYR A 439 -20.66 26.05 39.13
C TYR A 439 -20.45 27.52 39.54
N GLN A 440 -21.49 28.25 39.86
CA GLN A 440 -21.40 29.70 40.19
C GLN A 440 -21.27 30.03 41.68
N THR A 441 -21.29 29.10 42.58
CA THR A 441 -21.27 29.36 44.01
C THR A 441 -20.05 28.83 44.76
N ARG A 442 -18.86 28.81 44.19
CA ARG A 442 -17.63 28.63 44.98
C ARG A 442 -16.95 29.99 45.24
N PRO A 443 -16.81 30.41 46.51
CA PRO A 443 -16.05 31.64 46.83
C PRO A 443 -14.57 31.44 46.52
N ARG A 444 -13.94 32.43 45.95
CA ARG A 444 -12.51 32.55 45.78
C ARG A 444 -11.86 32.75 47.16
N SER A 445 -11.01 31.87 47.54
CA SER A 445 -9.98 32.06 48.59
C SER A 445 -8.67 31.49 48.07
#